data_afad1376b8bc1fd885ab626443091ed2
#
_entry.id   afad1376b8bc1fd885ab626443091ed2
#
_cell.length_a   1.000
_cell.length_b   1.000
_cell.length_c   1.000
_cell.angle_alpha   90.00
_cell.angle_beta   90.00
_cell.angle_gamma   90.00
#
_symmetry.space_group_name_H-M   'P 1'
#
loop_
_entity.id
_entity.type
_entity.pdbx_description
1 polymer ?
#
loop_
_entity_poly.entity_id
_entity_poly.type
_entity_poly.pdbx_seq_one_letter_code
_entity_poly.pdbx_strand_id
1 'polypeptide(L)'
;MLTKKEIRRAVLKARSELDSETAALAYQVICRRILDIESYERAEDVCLYMPVNNEVDVMLLAEAAMEQGKRVWVPKVIKKGEKDQAGEMVFNRYEGMDRTVTGPYDIVESLSEEILEPGKNTLVIMPGVAFTWSRDRIGYGGGFYDRFLQENPQVDTIAVCYDLQVVDEIPVGESDMKPDYVVSETSIYR
;
A
#
# COMPACT_ATOMS: atom_id res chain seq x y z
N MET A 1 -0.03 -27.12 1.57
CA MET A 1 -0.04 -25.65 1.33
C MET A 1 -0.88 -25.00 2.45
N LEU A 2 -0.35 -23.96 3.09
CA LEU A 2 -1.09 -23.19 4.11
C LEU A 2 -2.20 -22.38 3.45
N THR A 3 -3.30 -22.15 4.16
CA THR A 3 -4.37 -21.25 3.71
C THR A 3 -3.95 -19.78 3.83
N LYS A 4 -4.57 -18.88 3.04
CA LYS A 4 -4.36 -17.41 3.18
C LYS A 4 -4.54 -16.94 4.63
N LYS A 5 -5.47 -17.54 5.39
CA LYS A 5 -5.73 -17.18 6.79
C LYS A 5 -4.58 -17.58 7.72
N GLU A 6 -4.00 -18.74 7.52
CA GLU A 6 -2.87 -19.23 8.33
C GLU A 6 -1.60 -18.42 8.04
N ILE A 7 -1.30 -18.16 6.76
CA ILE A 7 -0.17 -17.31 6.36
C ILE A 7 -0.33 -15.92 6.95
N ARG A 8 -1.51 -15.30 6.78
CA ARG A 8 -1.79 -13.97 7.34
C ARG A 8 -1.54 -13.91 8.84
N ARG A 9 -2.03 -14.91 9.59
CA ARG A 9 -1.85 -14.96 11.05
C ARG A 9 -0.37 -15.07 11.44
N ALA A 10 0.40 -15.93 10.76
CA ALA A 10 1.81 -16.14 11.05
C ALA A 10 2.64 -14.87 10.76
N VAL A 11 2.44 -14.26 9.59
CA VAL A 11 3.17 -13.06 9.19
C VAL A 11 2.81 -11.83 10.03
N LEU A 12 1.53 -11.64 10.34
CA LEU A 12 1.12 -10.53 11.22
C LEU A 12 1.72 -10.68 12.63
N LYS A 13 1.82 -11.91 13.13
CA LYS A 13 2.50 -12.16 14.40
C LYS A 13 3.98 -11.78 14.32
N ALA A 14 4.71 -12.28 13.31
CA ALA A 14 6.12 -11.96 13.13
C ALA A 14 6.35 -10.45 12.98
N ARG A 15 5.48 -9.75 12.21
CA ARG A 15 5.55 -8.30 12.04
C ARG A 15 5.30 -7.54 13.35
N SER A 16 4.41 -8.04 14.22
CA SER A 16 4.15 -7.41 15.51
C SER A 16 5.30 -7.55 16.51
N GLU A 17 6.21 -8.49 16.28
CA GLU A 17 7.41 -8.74 17.09
C GLU A 17 8.64 -7.93 16.60
N LEU A 18 8.52 -7.25 15.44
CA LEU A 18 9.57 -6.39 14.91
C LEU A 18 9.72 -5.15 15.80
N ASP A 19 10.93 -4.91 16.29
CA ASP A 19 11.21 -3.74 17.11
C ASP A 19 11.21 -2.44 16.27
N SER A 20 10.95 -1.32 16.92
CA SER A 20 10.76 -0.04 16.24
C SER A 20 12.03 0.51 15.58
N GLU A 21 13.22 0.18 16.10
CA GLU A 21 14.50 0.65 15.52
C GLU A 21 14.78 -0.10 14.23
N THR A 22 14.66 -1.43 14.24
CA THR A 22 14.78 -2.27 13.04
C THR A 22 13.76 -1.87 11.97
N ALA A 23 12.50 -1.66 12.37
CA ALA A 23 11.46 -1.19 11.45
C ALA A 23 11.81 0.17 10.84
N ALA A 24 12.32 1.12 11.64
CA ALA A 24 12.71 2.45 11.19
C ALA A 24 13.85 2.41 10.17
N LEU A 25 14.85 1.58 10.38
CA LEU A 25 15.94 1.38 9.41
C LEU A 25 15.44 0.75 8.11
N ALA A 26 14.57 -0.25 8.21
CA ALA A 26 14.03 -0.95 7.05
C ALA A 26 13.18 -0.01 6.18
N TYR A 27 12.22 0.73 6.74
CA TYR A 27 11.37 1.59 5.91
C TYR A 27 12.15 2.77 5.28
N GLN A 28 13.20 3.27 5.90
CA GLN A 28 14.08 4.27 5.27
C GLN A 28 14.76 3.70 4.02
N VAL A 29 15.26 2.46 4.08
CA VAL A 29 15.86 1.78 2.93
C VAL A 29 14.82 1.53 1.85
N ILE A 30 13.64 1.02 2.22
CA ILE A 30 12.54 0.75 1.30
C ILE A 30 12.13 2.04 0.56
N CYS A 31 11.87 3.12 1.28
CA CYS A 31 11.49 4.40 0.69
C CYS A 31 12.57 4.91 -0.28
N ARG A 32 13.85 4.86 0.12
CA ARG A 32 14.96 5.27 -0.76
C ARG A 32 15.01 4.46 -2.04
N ARG A 33 14.79 3.14 -1.99
CA ARG A 33 14.77 2.29 -3.18
C ARG A 33 13.66 2.66 -4.15
N ILE A 34 12.50 3.08 -3.63
CA ILE A 34 11.34 3.49 -4.44
C ILE A 34 11.63 4.76 -5.22
N LEU A 35 12.37 5.72 -4.63
CA LEU A 35 12.72 6.98 -5.29
C LEU A 35 13.49 6.77 -6.61
N ASP A 36 14.25 5.67 -6.73
CA ASP A 36 15.05 5.32 -7.91
C ASP A 36 14.28 4.44 -8.93
N ILE A 37 13.00 4.14 -8.70
CA ILE A 37 12.18 3.36 -9.64
C ILE A 37 11.55 4.29 -10.68
N GLU A 38 11.69 3.96 -11.96
CA GLU A 38 11.19 4.76 -13.09
C GLU A 38 9.71 5.16 -12.94
N SER A 39 8.85 4.24 -12.45
CA SER A 39 7.43 4.56 -12.24
C SER A 39 7.22 5.62 -11.15
N TYR A 40 8.08 5.71 -10.13
CA TYR A 40 8.05 6.82 -9.18
C TYR A 40 8.57 8.12 -9.80
N GLU A 41 9.66 8.07 -10.55
CA GLU A 41 10.24 9.27 -11.17
C GLU A 41 9.25 9.97 -12.10
N ARG A 42 8.53 9.19 -12.94
CA ARG A 42 7.55 9.73 -13.90
C ARG A 42 6.19 10.06 -13.30
N ALA A 43 5.88 9.57 -12.10
CA ALA A 43 4.59 9.80 -11.46
C ALA A 43 4.37 11.29 -11.17
N GLU A 44 3.18 11.79 -11.51
CA GLU A 44 2.65 13.09 -11.09
C GLU A 44 1.76 12.93 -9.85
N ASP A 45 1.06 11.80 -9.77
CA ASP A 45 0.18 11.40 -8.68
C ASP A 45 0.76 10.20 -7.96
N VAL A 46 0.99 10.33 -6.65
CA VAL A 46 1.51 9.25 -5.80
C VAL A 46 0.47 8.91 -4.74
N CYS A 47 -0.15 7.74 -4.90
CA CYS A 47 -1.10 7.20 -3.93
C CYS A 47 -0.35 6.41 -2.87
N LEU A 48 -0.52 6.77 -1.62
CA LEU A 48 0.08 6.10 -0.46
C LEU A 48 -1.03 5.50 0.40
N TYR A 49 -0.70 4.56 1.24
CA TYR A 49 -1.58 4.14 2.32
C TYR A 49 -1.19 4.82 3.64
N MET A 50 -2.11 4.87 4.58
CA MET A 50 -1.81 5.31 5.95
C MET A 50 -1.40 4.08 6.77
N PRO A 51 -0.13 4.02 7.23
CA PRO A 51 0.40 2.82 7.89
C PRO A 51 -0.34 2.47 9.18
N VAL A 52 -0.69 1.19 9.35
CA VAL A 52 -1.30 0.64 10.56
C VAL A 52 -0.61 -0.67 10.96
N ASN A 53 -0.71 -1.06 12.22
CA ASN A 53 -0.24 -2.37 12.71
C ASN A 53 1.21 -2.72 12.30
N ASN A 54 2.16 -1.85 12.52
CA ASN A 54 3.57 -2.02 12.15
C ASN A 54 3.78 -2.27 10.64
N GLU A 55 3.00 -1.68 9.76
CA GLU A 55 3.31 -1.64 8.33
C GLU A 55 4.56 -0.81 8.06
N VAL A 56 5.13 -1.00 6.87
CA VAL A 56 6.21 -0.12 6.39
C VAL A 56 5.69 1.30 6.38
N ASP A 57 6.38 2.20 7.07
CA ASP A 57 6.02 3.62 7.08
C ASP A 57 6.44 4.27 5.77
N VAL A 58 5.45 4.59 4.94
CA VAL A 58 5.63 5.23 3.64
C VAL A 58 5.48 6.75 3.68
N MET A 59 5.32 7.35 4.87
CA MET A 59 5.10 8.80 4.97
C MET A 59 6.35 9.59 4.57
N LEU A 60 7.55 9.00 4.63
CA LEU A 60 8.75 9.60 4.03
C LEU A 60 8.62 9.80 2.52
N LEU A 61 7.87 8.93 1.82
CA LEU A 61 7.58 9.13 0.40
C LEU A 61 6.60 10.28 0.18
N ALA A 62 5.65 10.51 1.12
CA ALA A 62 4.74 11.65 1.04
C ALA A 62 5.53 12.97 1.06
N GLU A 63 6.44 13.10 2.02
CA GLU A 63 7.30 14.29 2.15
C GLU A 63 8.14 14.50 0.89
N ALA A 64 8.87 13.46 0.45
CA ALA A 64 9.71 13.53 -0.75
C ALA A 64 8.90 13.85 -2.03
N ALA A 65 7.72 13.25 -2.20
CA ALA A 65 6.86 13.51 -3.34
C ALA A 65 6.35 14.96 -3.36
N MET A 66 5.92 15.48 -2.21
CA MET A 66 5.46 16.86 -2.07
C MET A 66 6.59 17.87 -2.32
N GLU A 67 7.80 17.61 -1.82
CA GLU A 67 9.00 18.44 -2.09
C GLU A 67 9.36 18.46 -3.58
N GLN A 68 9.12 17.37 -4.30
CA GLN A 68 9.31 17.25 -5.75
C GLN A 68 8.14 17.83 -6.57
N GLY A 69 7.12 18.41 -5.93
CA GLY A 69 5.95 18.98 -6.58
C GLY A 69 4.95 17.95 -7.11
N LYS A 70 5.06 16.67 -6.71
CA LYS A 70 4.09 15.63 -7.03
C LYS A 70 2.84 15.77 -6.15
N ARG A 71 1.70 15.30 -6.64
CA ARG A 71 0.46 15.25 -5.87
C ARG A 71 0.42 13.96 -5.06
N VAL A 72 0.16 14.08 -3.76
CA VAL A 72 0.06 12.93 -2.86
C VAL A 72 -1.41 12.67 -2.52
N TRP A 73 -1.79 11.39 -2.48
CA TRP A 73 -3.15 10.93 -2.28
C TRP A 73 -3.18 9.79 -1.25
N VAL A 74 -4.20 9.77 -0.39
CA VAL A 74 -4.40 8.72 0.62
C VAL A 74 -5.79 8.10 0.51
N PRO A 75 -5.95 6.83 0.89
CA PRO A 75 -7.20 6.12 0.69
C PRO A 75 -8.30 6.64 1.61
N LYS A 76 -9.53 6.62 1.10
CA LYS A 76 -10.76 6.81 1.83
C LYS A 76 -11.75 5.73 1.45
N VAL A 77 -12.36 5.10 2.45
CA VAL A 77 -13.37 4.06 2.22
C VAL A 77 -14.76 4.69 2.25
N ILE A 78 -15.44 4.63 1.10
CA ILE A 78 -16.83 5.06 0.97
C ILE A 78 -17.73 3.87 1.22
N LYS A 79 -18.54 3.91 2.28
CA LYS A 79 -19.52 2.86 2.57
C LYS A 79 -20.69 2.98 1.58
N LYS A 80 -20.90 1.97 0.74
CA LYS A 80 -22.10 1.85 -0.11
C LYS A 80 -23.19 1.04 0.65
N GLY A 81 -24.17 1.74 1.25
CA GLY A 81 -25.41 1.11 1.75
C GLY A 81 -25.29 0.29 3.04
N GLU A 82 -26.35 -0.50 3.34
CA GLU A 82 -26.46 -1.30 4.57
C GLU A 82 -25.56 -2.54 4.55
N LYS A 83 -24.96 -2.81 5.67
CA LYS A 83 -24.21 -3.91 6.31
C LYS A 83 -23.43 -4.98 5.48
N ASP A 84 -23.69 -5.23 4.19
CA ASP A 84 -23.10 -6.39 3.49
C ASP A 84 -22.38 -6.07 2.15
N GLN A 85 -22.25 -4.82 1.76
CA GLN A 85 -21.48 -4.48 0.56
C GLN A 85 -20.09 -3.94 0.97
N ALA A 86 -19.05 -4.61 0.48
CA ALA A 86 -17.69 -4.09 0.57
C ALA A 86 -17.67 -2.65 0.02
N GLY A 87 -17.29 -1.68 0.85
CA GLY A 87 -17.19 -0.28 0.44
C GLY A 87 -16.29 -0.09 -0.78
N GLU A 88 -16.40 1.02 -1.43
CA GLU A 88 -15.51 1.47 -2.49
C GLU A 88 -14.33 2.22 -1.87
N MET A 89 -13.14 2.04 -2.40
CA MET A 89 -11.97 2.82 -2.02
C MET A 89 -11.68 3.87 -3.09
N VAL A 90 -11.58 5.12 -2.67
CA VAL A 90 -11.11 6.24 -3.49
C VAL A 90 -9.85 6.80 -2.84
N PHE A 91 -9.14 7.66 -3.56
CA PHE A 91 -8.00 8.39 -3.02
C PHE A 91 -8.32 9.88 -2.97
N ASN A 92 -8.18 10.47 -1.77
CA ASN A 92 -8.35 11.90 -1.54
C ASN A 92 -6.98 12.59 -1.44
N ARG A 93 -6.94 13.85 -1.85
CA ARG A 93 -5.71 14.66 -1.80
C ARG A 93 -5.15 14.72 -0.38
N TYR A 94 -3.87 14.39 -0.23
CA TYR A 94 -3.15 14.55 1.03
C TYR A 94 -2.41 15.89 1.04
N GLU A 95 -2.65 16.68 2.08
CA GLU A 95 -2.09 18.04 2.23
C GLU A 95 -1.25 18.19 3.50
N GLY A 96 -1.00 17.09 4.22
CA GLY A 96 -0.26 17.07 5.48
C GLY A 96 -1.05 16.42 6.62
N MET A 97 -0.37 16.00 7.69
CA MET A 97 -1.00 15.32 8.83
C MET A 97 -1.98 16.21 9.60
N ASP A 98 -1.76 17.52 9.62
CA ASP A 98 -2.66 18.52 10.23
C ASP A 98 -3.99 18.67 9.49
N ARG A 99 -4.07 18.14 8.26
CA ARG A 99 -5.25 18.10 7.41
C ARG A 99 -5.88 16.71 7.32
N THR A 100 -5.79 15.94 8.39
CA THR A 100 -6.34 14.58 8.47
C THR A 100 -7.29 14.40 9.66
N VAL A 101 -8.06 13.32 9.63
CA VAL A 101 -8.98 12.89 10.68
C VAL A 101 -8.93 11.36 10.81
N THR A 102 -9.20 10.84 11.98
CA THR A 102 -9.39 9.40 12.16
C THR A 102 -10.74 8.99 11.61
N GLY A 103 -10.71 8.20 10.54
CA GLY A 103 -11.88 7.67 9.86
C GLY A 103 -12.31 6.28 10.37
N PRO A 104 -13.15 5.56 9.60
CA PRO A 104 -13.54 4.19 9.90
C PRO A 104 -12.33 3.25 9.97
N TYR A 105 -12.42 2.23 10.82
CA TYR A 105 -11.37 1.22 11.06
C TYR A 105 -10.08 1.79 11.66
N ASP A 106 -10.16 2.95 12.35
CA ASP A 106 -9.02 3.69 12.89
C ASP A 106 -7.96 4.07 11.84
N ILE A 107 -8.36 4.14 10.57
CA ILE A 107 -7.51 4.61 9.48
C ILE A 107 -7.58 6.12 9.41
N VAL A 108 -6.42 6.75 9.28
CA VAL A 108 -6.32 8.20 9.08
C VAL A 108 -6.75 8.52 7.65
N GLU A 109 -7.69 9.45 7.50
CA GLU A 109 -8.22 9.91 6.22
C GLU A 109 -7.94 11.41 6.03
N SER A 110 -7.76 11.85 4.79
CA SER A 110 -7.63 13.26 4.46
C SER A 110 -8.96 14.00 4.63
N LEU A 111 -8.90 15.25 5.09
CA LEU A 111 -10.04 16.16 5.12
C LEU A 111 -10.35 16.77 3.74
N SER A 112 -9.46 16.62 2.76
CA SER A 112 -9.71 17.11 1.40
C SER A 112 -10.88 16.36 0.75
N GLU A 113 -11.70 17.08 0.00
CA GLU A 113 -12.77 16.50 -0.81
C GLU A 113 -12.32 16.23 -2.26
N GLU A 114 -11.09 16.64 -2.62
CA GLU A 114 -10.53 16.38 -3.94
C GLU A 114 -10.26 14.88 -4.09
N ILE A 115 -10.90 14.26 -5.08
CA ILE A 115 -10.79 12.84 -5.39
C ILE A 115 -9.89 12.67 -6.61
N LEU A 116 -8.96 11.71 -6.53
CA LEU A 116 -8.08 11.35 -7.63
C LEU A 116 -8.86 10.81 -8.83
N GLU A 117 -8.51 11.30 -10.01
CA GLU A 117 -8.83 10.68 -11.30
C GLU A 117 -7.59 9.91 -11.80
N PRO A 118 -7.54 8.58 -11.62
CA PRO A 118 -6.32 7.81 -11.92
C PRO A 118 -5.95 7.82 -13.40
N GLY A 119 -4.72 8.18 -13.70
CA GLY A 119 -4.17 8.23 -15.05
C GLY A 119 -2.89 7.39 -15.21
N LYS A 120 -2.25 7.48 -16.38
CA LYS A 120 -0.99 6.76 -16.67
C LYS A 120 0.22 7.25 -15.86
N ASN A 121 0.15 8.47 -15.30
CA ASN A 121 1.17 9.03 -14.44
C ASN A 121 0.80 8.89 -12.96
N THR A 122 -0.10 7.95 -12.64
CA THR A 122 -0.48 7.61 -11.27
C THR A 122 0.30 6.39 -10.82
N LEU A 123 1.00 6.52 -9.69
CA LEU A 123 1.65 5.42 -8.98
C LEU A 123 0.88 5.10 -7.70
N VAL A 124 0.59 3.83 -7.49
CA VAL A 124 -0.05 3.33 -6.26
C VAL A 124 0.96 2.54 -5.43
N ILE A 125 1.33 3.08 -4.28
CA ILE A 125 2.09 2.35 -3.26
C ILE A 125 1.09 1.59 -2.40
N MET A 126 1.21 0.27 -2.37
CA MET A 126 0.19 -0.59 -1.76
C MET A 126 0.73 -1.44 -0.62
N PRO A 127 -0.06 -1.60 0.46
CA PRO A 127 0.30 -2.47 1.58
C PRO A 127 -0.02 -3.92 1.28
N GLY A 128 0.49 -4.80 2.14
CA GLY A 128 0.10 -6.20 2.18
C GLY A 128 0.56 -6.89 3.44
N VAL A 129 0.08 -8.11 3.63
CA VAL A 129 0.45 -8.93 4.77
C VAL A 129 1.58 -9.89 4.40
N ALA A 130 1.47 -10.59 3.27
CA ALA A 130 2.50 -11.51 2.79
C ALA A 130 2.68 -11.39 1.29
N PHE A 131 3.88 -11.67 0.82
CA PHE A 131 4.29 -11.54 -0.57
C PHE A 131 5.14 -12.73 -0.99
N THR A 132 5.24 -12.98 -2.30
CA THR A 132 6.22 -13.90 -2.86
C THR A 132 7.21 -13.14 -3.74
N TRP A 133 8.33 -13.78 -4.04
CA TRP A 133 9.29 -13.28 -5.03
C TRP A 133 8.67 -13.17 -6.45
N SER A 134 7.57 -13.88 -6.73
CA SER A 134 6.78 -13.77 -7.97
C SER A 134 5.68 -12.69 -7.88
N ARG A 135 5.70 -11.86 -6.84
CA ARG A 135 4.80 -10.72 -6.58
C ARG A 135 3.35 -11.11 -6.28
N ASP A 136 3.08 -12.36 -5.91
CA ASP A 136 1.79 -12.70 -5.36
C ASP A 136 1.63 -12.02 -4.00
N ARG A 137 0.41 -11.57 -3.69
CA ARG A 137 0.13 -10.75 -2.51
C ARG A 137 -1.06 -11.27 -1.72
N ILE A 138 -0.92 -11.31 -0.40
CA ILE A 138 -2.04 -11.45 0.54
C ILE A 138 -2.26 -10.11 1.23
N GLY A 139 -3.44 -9.51 1.03
CA GLY A 139 -3.88 -8.34 1.79
C GLY A 139 -4.64 -8.73 3.07
N TYR A 140 -5.27 -7.75 3.71
CA TYR A 140 -6.07 -7.95 4.93
C TYR A 140 -7.41 -8.68 4.70
N GLY A 141 -7.86 -8.82 3.45
CA GLY A 141 -9.06 -9.56 3.09
C GLY A 141 -10.24 -8.69 2.65
N GLY A 142 -10.12 -7.37 2.67
CA GLY A 142 -11.16 -6.45 2.19
C GLY A 142 -11.26 -6.32 0.67
N GLY A 143 -10.21 -6.71 -0.08
CA GLY A 143 -10.15 -6.64 -1.55
C GLY A 143 -10.19 -5.23 -2.14
N PHE A 144 -9.94 -4.19 -1.34
CA PHE A 144 -10.02 -2.80 -1.79
C PHE A 144 -9.04 -2.48 -2.93
N TYR A 145 -7.77 -2.86 -2.77
CA TYR A 145 -6.75 -2.62 -3.79
C TYR A 145 -7.00 -3.46 -5.04
N ASP A 146 -7.42 -4.72 -4.89
CA ASP A 146 -7.69 -5.60 -6.03
C ASP A 146 -8.81 -5.02 -6.91
N ARG A 147 -9.93 -4.56 -6.30
CA ARG A 147 -11.01 -3.89 -7.03
C ARG A 147 -10.56 -2.59 -7.67
N PHE A 148 -9.86 -1.73 -6.92
CA PHE A 148 -9.36 -0.46 -7.45
C PHE A 148 -8.46 -0.66 -8.67
N LEU A 149 -7.55 -1.64 -8.63
CA LEU A 149 -6.65 -1.94 -9.74
C LEU A 149 -7.36 -2.57 -10.95
N GLN A 150 -8.39 -3.40 -10.71
CA GLN A 150 -9.22 -3.92 -11.79
C GLN A 150 -9.95 -2.81 -12.55
N GLU A 151 -10.41 -1.78 -11.86
CA GLU A 151 -11.08 -0.61 -12.44
C GLU A 151 -10.08 0.38 -13.08
N ASN A 152 -8.82 0.36 -12.66
CA ASN A 152 -7.78 1.30 -13.08
C ASN A 152 -6.50 0.59 -13.56
N PRO A 153 -6.57 -0.24 -14.62
CA PRO A 153 -5.44 -1.05 -15.08
C PRO A 153 -4.27 -0.23 -15.66
N GLN A 154 -4.43 1.08 -15.83
CA GLN A 154 -3.43 1.99 -16.39
C GLN A 154 -2.45 2.54 -15.37
N VAL A 155 -2.70 2.35 -14.05
CA VAL A 155 -1.82 2.86 -13.00
C VAL A 155 -0.63 1.95 -12.78
N ASP A 156 0.50 2.54 -12.41
CA ASP A 156 1.66 1.77 -11.94
C ASP A 156 1.50 1.39 -10.47
N THR A 157 2.11 0.27 -10.07
CA THR A 157 1.93 -0.28 -8.73
C THR A 157 3.25 -0.73 -8.11
N ILE A 158 3.51 -0.31 -6.87
CA ILE A 158 4.61 -0.81 -6.06
C ILE A 158 4.04 -1.26 -4.72
N ALA A 159 4.17 -2.54 -4.40
CA ALA A 159 3.90 -3.02 -3.06
C ALA A 159 5.16 -2.95 -2.20
N VAL A 160 4.99 -2.66 -0.92
CA VAL A 160 6.09 -2.57 0.04
C VAL A 160 5.91 -3.56 1.18
N CYS A 161 7.01 -4.12 1.65
CA CYS A 161 7.00 -5.08 2.75
C CYS A 161 8.37 -5.13 3.44
N TYR A 162 8.40 -5.66 4.65
CA TYR A 162 9.63 -6.14 5.25
C TYR A 162 9.99 -7.51 4.69
N ASP A 163 11.26 -7.88 4.66
CA ASP A 163 11.72 -9.20 4.20
C ASP A 163 11.01 -10.36 4.92
N LEU A 164 10.70 -10.21 6.22
CA LEU A 164 9.95 -11.19 6.99
C LEU A 164 8.53 -11.48 6.45
N GLN A 165 8.01 -10.62 5.58
CA GLN A 165 6.72 -10.79 4.92
C GLN A 165 6.82 -11.56 3.60
N VAL A 166 8.06 -11.81 3.10
CA VAL A 166 8.28 -12.59 1.89
C VAL A 166 8.28 -14.07 2.22
N VAL A 167 7.38 -14.82 1.62
CA VAL A 167 7.21 -16.27 1.80
C VAL A 167 7.37 -16.99 0.47
N ASP A 168 7.66 -18.28 0.51
CA ASP A 168 7.96 -19.08 -0.68
C ASP A 168 6.75 -19.16 -1.64
N GLU A 169 5.55 -19.38 -1.09
CA GLU A 169 4.33 -19.52 -1.87
C GLU A 169 3.08 -19.06 -1.09
N ILE A 170 2.10 -18.56 -1.83
CA ILE A 170 0.78 -18.22 -1.32
C ILE A 170 -0.32 -18.71 -2.27
N PRO A 171 -1.49 -19.13 -1.76
CA PRO A 171 -2.62 -19.44 -2.60
C PRO A 171 -3.11 -18.18 -3.32
N VAL A 172 -3.18 -18.22 -4.65
CA VAL A 172 -3.72 -17.13 -5.48
C VAL A 172 -5.12 -17.44 -5.97
N GLY A 173 -5.97 -16.42 -6.06
CA GLY A 173 -7.28 -16.48 -6.66
C GLY A 173 -7.31 -15.69 -7.97
N GLU A 174 -8.35 -15.90 -8.78
CA GLU A 174 -8.51 -15.23 -10.08
C GLU A 174 -8.64 -13.69 -9.98
N SER A 175 -9.11 -13.20 -8.84
CA SER A 175 -9.28 -11.76 -8.60
C SER A 175 -8.09 -11.08 -7.91
N ASP A 176 -7.06 -11.84 -7.52
CA ASP A 176 -5.88 -11.27 -6.86
C ASP A 176 -5.03 -10.52 -7.89
N MET A 177 -4.76 -9.25 -7.64
CA MET A 177 -3.94 -8.42 -8.52
C MET A 177 -2.49 -8.40 -8.05
N LYS A 178 -1.56 -8.66 -9.00
CA LYS A 178 -0.12 -8.55 -8.74
C LYS A 178 0.35 -7.11 -8.93
N PRO A 179 1.16 -6.56 -8.02
CA PRO A 179 1.83 -5.29 -8.27
C PRO A 179 2.93 -5.44 -9.33
N ASP A 180 3.33 -4.33 -9.97
CA ASP A 180 4.45 -4.31 -10.91
C ASP A 180 5.78 -4.54 -10.21
N TYR A 181 5.88 -4.08 -8.95
CA TYR A 181 7.04 -4.30 -8.09
C TYR A 181 6.63 -4.67 -6.68
N VAL A 182 7.45 -5.47 -6.03
CA VAL A 182 7.47 -5.64 -4.57
C VAL A 182 8.83 -5.20 -4.07
N VAL A 183 8.87 -4.25 -3.13
CA VAL A 183 10.10 -3.67 -2.59
C VAL A 183 10.21 -3.98 -1.11
N SER A 184 11.32 -4.59 -0.75
CA SER A 184 11.73 -4.81 0.65
C SER A 184 13.04 -4.09 0.98
N GLU A 185 13.48 -4.16 2.23
CA GLU A 185 14.75 -3.57 2.65
C GLU A 185 15.96 -4.23 1.96
N THR A 186 15.85 -5.47 1.47
CA THR A 186 16.97 -6.13 0.79
C THR A 186 16.78 -6.28 -0.72
N SER A 187 15.54 -6.29 -1.23
CA SER A 187 15.26 -6.71 -2.61
C SER A 187 14.20 -5.87 -3.31
N ILE A 188 14.27 -5.83 -4.63
CA ILE A 188 13.22 -5.34 -5.53
C ILE A 188 12.85 -6.49 -6.46
N TYR A 189 11.61 -6.96 -6.37
CA TYR A 189 11.04 -7.99 -7.25
C TYR A 189 10.19 -7.32 -8.33
N ARG A 190 10.39 -7.70 -9.61
CA ARG A 190 9.65 -7.20 -10.77
C ARG A 190 9.34 -8.32 -11.78
#